data_ddd0b4f92d56dae5f4d859e204b13845
#
_entry.id   ddd0b4f92d56dae5f4d859e204b13845
#
_cell.length_a   1.000
_cell.length_b   1.000
_cell.length_c   1.000
_cell.angle_alpha   90.00
_cell.angle_beta   90.00
_cell.angle_gamma   90.00
#
_symmetry.space_group_name_H-M   'P 1'
#
loop_
_entity.id
_entity.type
_entity.pdbx_description
1 polymer ?
#
loop_
_entity_poly.entity_id
_entity_poly.type
_entity_poly.pdbx_seq_one_letter_code
_entity_poly.pdbx_strand_id
1 'polypeptide(L)' 'MSYFFEDPMETEIKKLLEKEGYNVDVYIDQNDTFNSNQYEIQVGPLNVENWNDFIFYIKKILYTYEKENNITFVNKSISL' A
#
# COMPACT_ATOMS: atom_id res chain seq x y z
N MET A 1 6.03 3.22 27.87
CA MET A 1 6.03 2.14 26.90
C MET A 1 5.43 2.66 25.61
N SER A 2 6.21 2.64 24.56
CA SER A 2 5.71 3.09 23.27
C SER A 2 5.11 1.91 22.53
N TYR A 3 3.92 2.11 22.03
CA TYR A 3 3.28 1.13 21.18
C TYR A 3 3.49 1.53 19.74
N PHE A 4 4.11 0.66 18.97
CA PHE A 4 4.08 0.79 17.54
C PHE A 4 2.81 0.12 17.05
N PHE A 5 1.85 0.93 16.68
CA PHE A 5 0.73 0.41 15.91
C PHE A 5 1.18 0.38 14.46
N GLU A 6 1.62 -0.78 14.02
CA GLU A 6 1.67 -1.01 12.60
C GLU A 6 0.22 -1.21 12.16
N ASP A 7 -0.21 -0.36 11.23
CA ASP A 7 -1.51 -0.53 10.61
C ASP A 7 -1.54 -1.91 9.95
N PRO A 8 -2.51 -2.78 10.27
CA PRO A 8 -2.59 -4.09 9.64
C PRO A 8 -2.61 -4.06 8.13
N MET A 9 -3.22 -3.03 7.53
CA MET A 9 -3.23 -2.87 6.09
C MET A 9 -1.84 -2.64 5.52
N GLU A 10 -1.04 -1.82 6.18
CA GLU A 10 0.35 -1.57 5.76
C GLU A 10 1.13 -2.87 5.73
N THR A 11 1.02 -3.64 6.80
CA THR A 11 1.73 -4.90 6.94
C THR A 11 1.27 -5.91 5.90
N GLU A 12 -0.03 -6.02 5.68
CA GLU A 12 -0.57 -6.97 4.70
C GLU A 12 -0.12 -6.65 3.27
N ILE A 13 -0.20 -5.39 2.88
CA ILE A 13 0.20 -4.96 1.54
C ILE A 13 1.70 -5.12 1.36
N LYS A 14 2.47 -4.75 2.37
CA LYS A 14 3.92 -4.93 2.35
C LYS A 14 4.30 -6.40 2.16
N LYS A 15 3.64 -7.30 2.88
CA LYS A 15 3.89 -8.74 2.73
C LYS A 15 3.55 -9.26 1.35
N LEU A 16 2.47 -8.78 0.76
CA LEU A 16 2.09 -9.18 -0.59
C LEU A 16 3.16 -8.78 -1.61
N LEU A 17 3.73 -7.61 -1.46
CA LEU A 17 4.79 -7.14 -2.34
C LEU A 17 6.12 -7.85 -2.07
N GLU A 18 6.46 -8.09 -0.82
CA GLU A 18 7.66 -8.83 -0.45
C GLU A 18 7.64 -10.27 -0.97
N LYS A 19 6.47 -10.87 -1.00
CA LYS A 19 6.27 -12.23 -1.52
C LYS A 19 6.68 -12.34 -2.99
N GLU A 20 6.56 -11.24 -3.73
CA GLU A 20 6.98 -11.19 -5.14
C GLU A 20 8.41 -10.70 -5.31
N GLY A 21 9.12 -10.51 -4.22
CA GLY A 21 10.52 -10.11 -4.24
C GLY A 21 10.75 -8.61 -4.22
N TYR A 22 9.71 -7.81 -4.03
CA TYR A 22 9.85 -6.35 -3.93
C TYR A 22 10.09 -5.92 -2.50
N ASN A 23 11.12 -5.11 -2.30
CA ASN A 23 11.38 -4.50 -1.01
C ASN A 23 10.81 -3.08 -1.01
N VAL A 24 9.84 -2.82 -0.16
CA VAL A 24 9.07 -1.58 -0.19
C VAL A 24 8.76 -1.08 1.22
N ASP A 25 8.56 0.22 1.33
CA ASP A 25 7.91 0.83 2.48
C ASP A 25 6.48 1.19 2.09
N VAL A 26 5.54 0.93 2.99
CA VAL A 26 4.13 1.21 2.75
C VAL A 26 3.59 2.04 3.90
N TYR A 27 2.96 3.15 3.57
CA TYR A 27 2.28 4.02 4.53
C TYR A 27 0.83 4.17 4.12
N ILE A 28 -0.07 3.95 5.06
CA ILE A 28 -1.51 4.12 4.84
C ILE A 28 -2.03 5.09 5.87
N ASP A 29 -2.79 6.07 5.42
CA ASP A 29 -3.33 7.10 6.28
C ASP A 29 -4.80 7.35 5.97
N GLN A 30 -5.55 7.77 6.97
CA GLN A 30 -6.94 8.15 6.84
C GLN A 30 -7.10 9.60 7.26
N ASN A 31 -7.51 10.44 6.34
CA ASN A 31 -7.72 11.85 6.58
C ASN A 31 -9.15 12.07 7.11
N ASP A 32 -9.33 13.06 7.99
CA ASP A 32 -10.64 13.42 8.54
C ASP A 32 -11.66 13.81 7.47
N THR A 33 -11.20 14.25 6.31
CA THR A 33 -12.09 14.59 5.19
C THR A 33 -12.57 13.37 4.42
N PHE A 34 -12.01 12.20 4.70
CA PHE A 34 -12.37 10.97 4.01
C PHE A 34 -13.48 10.23 4.75
N ASN A 35 -14.24 9.42 4.03
CA ASN A 35 -15.18 8.49 4.62
C ASN A 35 -14.43 7.39 5.36
N SER A 36 -15.12 6.65 6.22
CA SER A 36 -14.50 5.63 7.07
C SER A 36 -13.81 4.50 6.31
N ASN A 37 -14.16 4.31 5.03
CA ASN A 37 -13.57 3.28 4.19
C ASN A 37 -12.64 3.85 3.10
N GLN A 38 -12.23 5.10 3.25
CA GLN A 38 -11.33 5.77 2.31
C GLN A 38 -9.98 6.02 2.95
N TYR A 39 -8.92 5.77 2.19
CA TYR A 39 -7.55 5.86 2.68
C TYR A 39 -6.64 6.46 1.62
N GLU A 40 -5.52 6.98 2.07
CA GLU A 40 -4.39 7.31 1.22
C GLU A 40 -3.33 6.22 1.37
N ILE A 41 -2.62 5.92 0.31
CA ILE A 41 -1.51 4.99 0.37
C ILE A 41 -0.28 5.57 -0.31
N GLN A 42 0.87 5.40 0.33
CA GLN A 42 2.16 5.77 -0.23
C GLN A 42 3.04 4.53 -0.23
N VAL A 43 3.67 4.26 -1.36
CA VAL A 43 4.58 3.13 -1.52
C VAL A 43 5.93 3.64 -1.98
N GLY A 44 6.97 3.31 -1.22
CA GLY A 44 8.34 3.66 -1.55
C GLY A 44 9.15 2.40 -1.84
N PRO A 45 9.31 2.04 -3.11
CA PRO A 45 10.11 0.88 -3.45
C PRO A 45 11.60 1.15 -3.23
N LEU A 46 12.31 0.16 -2.70
CA LEU A 46 13.72 0.28 -2.35
C LEU A 46 14.65 -0.43 -3.33
N ASN A 47 14.16 -1.44 -4.06
CA ASN A 47 15.01 -2.26 -4.92
C ASN A 47 14.33 -2.68 -6.22
N VAL A 48 13.66 -1.76 -6.87
CA VAL A 48 12.93 -2.08 -8.10
C VAL A 48 13.81 -1.91 -9.32
N GLU A 49 14.02 -2.99 -10.08
CA GLU A 49 14.79 -2.97 -11.31
C GLU A 49 13.91 -2.62 -12.51
N ASN A 50 12.74 -3.20 -12.60
CA ASN A 50 11.80 -2.92 -13.68
C ASN A 50 10.62 -2.13 -13.13
N TRP A 51 10.65 -0.82 -13.34
CA TRP A 51 9.64 0.09 -12.82
C TRP A 51 8.25 -0.18 -13.41
N ASN A 52 8.18 -0.45 -14.70
CA ASN A 52 6.89 -0.68 -15.36
C ASN A 52 6.20 -1.94 -14.85
N ASP A 53 6.95 -3.01 -14.66
CA ASP A 53 6.41 -4.24 -14.09
C ASP A 53 5.95 -4.02 -12.66
N PHE A 54 6.72 -3.27 -11.88
CA PHE A 54 6.36 -2.96 -10.50
C PHE A 54 5.06 -2.18 -10.43
N ILE A 55 4.93 -1.13 -11.24
CA ILE A 55 3.71 -0.30 -11.26
C ILE A 55 2.50 -1.14 -11.66
N PHE A 56 2.63 -1.96 -12.69
CA PHE A 56 1.56 -2.85 -13.12
C PHE A 56 1.14 -3.79 -12.00
N TYR A 57 2.11 -4.37 -11.34
CA TYR A 57 1.88 -5.33 -10.28
C TYR A 57 1.23 -4.70 -9.06
N ILE A 58 1.72 -3.54 -8.63
CA ILE A 58 1.16 -2.87 -7.46
C ILE A 58 -0.26 -2.39 -7.70
N LYS A 59 -0.57 -1.90 -8.89
CA LYS A 59 -1.95 -1.53 -9.23
C LYS A 59 -2.89 -2.70 -9.10
N LYS A 60 -2.46 -3.87 -9.56
CA LYS A 60 -3.25 -5.09 -9.47
C LYS A 60 -3.47 -5.50 -8.01
N ILE A 61 -2.43 -5.47 -7.20
CA ILE A 61 -2.52 -5.81 -5.78
C ILE A 61 -3.46 -4.87 -5.05
N LEU A 62 -3.30 -3.57 -5.26
CA LEU A 62 -4.13 -2.58 -4.59
C LEU A 62 -5.59 -2.69 -4.99
N TYR A 63 -5.86 -2.91 -6.27
CA TYR A 63 -7.21 -3.08 -6.75
C TYR A 63 -7.91 -4.29 -6.12
N THR A 64 -7.21 -5.42 -6.07
CA THR A 64 -7.72 -6.63 -5.45
C THR A 64 -7.96 -6.43 -3.96
N TYR A 65 -7.01 -5.77 -3.29
CA TYR A 65 -7.12 -5.49 -1.86
C TYR A 65 -8.31 -4.59 -1.54
N GLU A 66 -8.52 -3.56 -2.35
CA GLU A 66 -9.67 -2.68 -2.19
C GLU A 66 -10.99 -3.46 -2.27
N LYS A 67 -11.11 -4.34 -3.24
CA LYS A 67 -12.32 -5.13 -3.42
C LYS A 67 -12.54 -6.13 -2.30
N GLU A 68 -11.49 -6.82 -1.90
CA GLU A 68 -11.59 -7.84 -0.86
C GLU A 68 -11.92 -7.25 0.51
N ASN A 69 -11.50 -6.03 0.76
CA ASN A 69 -11.67 -5.38 2.05
C ASN A 69 -12.73 -4.29 2.06
N ASN A 70 -13.40 -4.08 0.94
CA ASN A 70 -14.46 -3.07 0.79
C ASN A 70 -13.97 -1.67 1.20
N ILE A 71 -12.80 -1.30 0.71
CA ILE A 71 -12.19 0.01 0.93
C ILE A 71 -11.81 0.66 -0.39
N THR A 72 -11.44 1.95 -0.33
CA THR A 72 -10.98 2.69 -1.49
C THR A 72 -9.72 3.47 -1.14
N PHE A 73 -8.69 3.35 -1.97
CA PHE A 73 -7.53 4.23 -1.88
C PHE A 73 -7.78 5.44 -2.76
N VAL A 74 -8.15 6.56 -2.15
CA VAL A 74 -8.48 7.79 -2.87
C VAL A 74 -7.24 8.50 -3.42
N ASN A 75 -6.10 8.29 -2.77
CA ASN A 75 -4.81 8.77 -3.27
C ASN A 75 -3.81 7.62 -3.23
N LYS A 76 -3.17 7.37 -4.36
CA LYS A 76 -2.13 6.36 -4.49
C LYS A 76 -0.86 7.04 -4.95
N SER A 77 0.14 7.08 -4.09
CA SER A 77 1.41 7.71 -4.37
C SER A 77 2.50 6.64 -4.37
N ILE A 78 3.17 6.49 -5.50
CA ILE A 78 4.25 5.51 -5.67
C ILE A 78 5.46 6.29 -6.16
N SER A 79 6.51 6.34 -5.34
CA SER A 79 7.69 7.12 -5.65
C SER A 79 8.95 6.46 -5.10
N LEU A 80 10.02 6.69 -5.81
CA LEU A 80 11.35 6.29 -5.34
C LEU A 80 11.83 7.16 -4.18
#